data_dabbc242987fea980a8c037ab77c9a30
#
_entry.id   dabbc242987fea980a8c037ab77c9a30
#
_cell.length_a   1.000
_cell.length_b   1.000
_cell.length_c   1.000
_cell.angle_alpha   90.00
_cell.angle_beta   90.00
_cell.angle_gamma   90.00
#
_symmetry.space_group_name_H-M   'P 1'
#
loop_
_entity.id
_entity.type
_entity.pdbx_description
1 polymer ?
#
loop_
_entity_poly.entity_id
_entity_poly.type
_entity_poly.pdbx_seq_one_letter_code
_entity_poly.pdbx_strand_id
1 'polypeptide(L)'
;MEHYDENLTVQDGVAQLFQRFGFKSDAYTAKWFAIMIGKFPVYLPNIPSRRAVARFHDIHHVLTGYPANWKGEAEIGAWEIATGCRTHAVAWFLNAGAALVGLLLWPQAVWQAWQRGRRTKTNLYHDFDYDSILSLKISDLRNKIGLPSV
;
A
#
# COMPACT_ATOMS: atom_id res chain seq x y z
N MET A 1 -7.77 -1.82 11.65
CA MET A 1 -6.43 -1.34 11.22
C MET A 1 -5.36 -2.17 11.90
N GLU A 2 -4.27 -2.44 11.19
CA GLU A 2 -3.06 -3.05 11.76
C GLU A 2 -2.26 -2.01 12.53
N HIS A 3 -1.62 -2.46 13.60
CA HIS A 3 -0.76 -1.59 14.41
C HIS A 3 0.70 -1.99 14.26
N TYR A 4 1.53 -1.01 13.93
CA TYR A 4 2.99 -1.14 13.86
C TYR A 4 3.62 -0.20 14.90
N ASP A 5 4.67 -0.66 15.58
CA ASP A 5 5.41 0.21 16.51
C ASP A 5 6.05 1.36 15.70
N GLU A 6 5.69 2.58 16.05
CA GLU A 6 6.14 3.79 15.36
C GLU A 6 7.65 4.05 15.49
N ASN A 7 8.32 3.41 16.45
CA ASN A 7 9.77 3.49 16.63
C ASN A 7 10.56 2.55 15.71
N LEU A 8 9.89 1.56 15.11
CA LEU A 8 10.54 0.67 14.14
C LEU A 8 10.95 1.45 12.89
N THR A 9 11.98 0.91 12.22
CA THR A 9 12.29 1.37 10.87
C THR A 9 11.19 0.94 9.88
N VAL A 10 11.06 1.68 8.79
CA VAL A 10 10.15 1.31 7.69
C VAL A 10 10.48 -0.09 7.17
N GLN A 11 11.76 -0.43 7.06
CA GLN A 11 12.21 -1.76 6.65
C GLN A 11 11.68 -2.86 7.59
N ASP A 12 11.79 -2.66 8.90
CA ASP A 12 11.29 -3.63 9.89
C ASP A 12 9.76 -3.74 9.84
N GLY A 13 9.08 -2.62 9.62
CA GLY A 13 7.63 -2.59 9.43
C GLY A 13 7.19 -3.41 8.21
N VAL A 14 7.88 -3.27 7.08
CA VAL A 14 7.62 -4.07 5.87
C VAL A 14 7.93 -5.55 6.12
N ALA A 15 9.00 -5.87 6.84
CA ALA A 15 9.31 -7.26 7.22
C ALA A 15 8.18 -7.88 8.08
N GLN A 16 7.62 -7.12 9.02
CA GLN A 16 6.45 -7.56 9.80
C GLN A 16 5.21 -7.75 8.93
N LEU A 17 4.95 -6.84 7.96
CA LEU A 17 3.86 -6.98 6.99
C LEU A 17 3.98 -8.31 6.25
N PHE A 18 5.16 -8.60 5.70
CA PHE A 18 5.44 -9.84 4.96
C PHE A 18 5.21 -11.08 5.82
N GLN A 19 5.68 -11.06 7.06
CA GLN A 19 5.48 -12.16 8.00
C GLN A 19 4.00 -12.38 8.34
N ARG A 20 3.26 -11.31 8.63
CA ARG A 20 1.84 -11.37 9.02
C ARG A 20 0.94 -11.91 7.91
N PHE A 21 1.20 -11.52 6.68
CA PHE A 21 0.36 -11.87 5.52
C PHE A 21 0.95 -13.01 4.66
N GLY A 22 2.08 -13.60 5.08
CA GLY A 22 2.69 -14.74 4.40
C GLY A 22 3.23 -14.41 3.02
N PHE A 23 3.69 -13.18 2.79
CA PHE A 23 4.30 -12.78 1.53
C PHE A 23 5.67 -13.43 1.36
N LYS A 24 5.96 -13.85 0.13
CA LYS A 24 7.24 -14.46 -0.19
C LYS A 24 8.34 -13.40 -0.28
N SER A 25 9.55 -13.76 0.12
CA SER A 25 10.73 -12.89 0.04
C SER A 25 11.10 -12.47 -1.38
N ASP A 26 10.67 -13.24 -2.39
CA ASP A 26 10.88 -12.96 -3.81
C ASP A 26 9.77 -12.15 -4.49
N ALA A 27 8.81 -11.61 -3.72
CA ALA A 27 7.64 -10.88 -4.26
C ALA A 27 8.01 -9.75 -5.24
N TYR A 28 9.18 -9.11 -5.04
CA TYR A 28 9.66 -8.05 -5.93
C TYR A 28 10.57 -8.53 -7.06
N THR A 29 11.04 -9.78 -7.03
CA THR A 29 12.00 -10.33 -8.02
C THR A 29 11.41 -11.43 -8.89
N ALA A 30 10.36 -12.10 -8.42
CA ALA A 30 9.66 -13.14 -9.16
C ALA A 30 9.16 -12.61 -10.53
N LYS A 31 9.18 -13.48 -11.55
CA LYS A 31 8.69 -13.14 -12.90
C LYS A 31 7.17 -12.96 -12.97
N TRP A 32 6.44 -13.63 -12.08
CA TRP A 32 4.98 -13.63 -12.00
C TRP A 32 4.53 -13.30 -10.59
N PHE A 33 3.42 -12.61 -10.46
CA PHE A 33 2.73 -12.43 -9.19
C PHE A 33 1.29 -12.91 -9.30
N ALA A 34 0.70 -13.31 -8.19
CA ALA A 34 -0.67 -13.80 -8.15
C ALA A 34 -1.59 -12.77 -7.48
N ILE A 35 -2.74 -12.54 -8.10
CA ILE A 35 -3.89 -11.88 -7.46
C ILE A 35 -4.87 -13.00 -7.11
N MET A 36 -5.27 -13.08 -5.84
CA MET A 36 -6.26 -14.06 -5.41
C MET A 36 -7.67 -13.57 -5.70
N ILE A 37 -8.41 -14.27 -6.57
CA ILE A 37 -9.84 -14.02 -6.78
C ILE A 37 -10.62 -15.13 -6.06
N GLY A 38 -11.07 -14.84 -4.85
CA GLY A 38 -11.57 -15.86 -3.94
C GLY A 38 -10.47 -16.85 -3.58
N LYS A 39 -10.62 -18.11 -3.97
CA LYS A 39 -9.62 -19.18 -3.76
C LYS A 39 -8.70 -19.42 -4.97
N PHE A 40 -8.93 -18.72 -6.08
CA PHE A 40 -8.22 -18.96 -7.34
C PHE A 40 -7.11 -17.91 -7.55
N PRO A 41 -5.84 -18.32 -7.72
CA PRO A 41 -4.77 -17.41 -8.08
C PRO A 41 -4.82 -17.07 -9.57
N VAL A 42 -4.85 -15.79 -9.90
CA VAL A 42 -4.65 -15.28 -11.27
C VAL A 42 -3.23 -14.75 -11.36
N TYR A 43 -2.41 -15.37 -12.20
CA TYR A 43 -1.02 -14.99 -12.39
C TYR A 43 -0.88 -13.92 -13.46
N LEU A 44 -0.18 -12.84 -13.12
CA LEU A 44 0.12 -11.73 -14.01
C LEU A 44 1.64 -11.52 -14.08
N PRO A 45 2.16 -11.00 -15.22
CA PRO A 45 3.58 -10.67 -15.34
C PRO A 45 3.99 -9.61 -14.32
N ASN A 46 5.09 -9.86 -13.62
CA ASN A 46 5.64 -8.92 -12.65
C ASN A 46 6.60 -7.93 -13.32
N ILE A 47 6.04 -7.03 -14.12
CA ILE A 47 6.80 -6.03 -14.90
C ILE A 47 7.51 -5.02 -13.99
N PRO A 48 8.61 -4.38 -14.46
CA PRO A 48 9.40 -3.45 -13.64
C PRO A 48 8.58 -2.31 -13.02
N SER A 49 7.64 -1.73 -13.77
CA SER A 49 6.75 -0.67 -13.27
C SER A 49 5.84 -1.13 -12.13
N ARG A 50 5.32 -2.36 -12.20
CA ARG A 50 4.54 -2.94 -11.10
C ARG A 50 5.42 -3.17 -9.87
N ARG A 51 6.64 -3.70 -10.04
CA ARG A 51 7.58 -3.93 -8.92
C ARG A 51 7.94 -2.64 -8.19
N ALA A 52 8.18 -1.56 -8.94
CA ALA A 52 8.43 -0.24 -8.36
C ALA A 52 7.23 0.26 -7.54
N VAL A 53 6.02 0.15 -8.08
CA VAL A 53 4.77 0.52 -7.40
C VAL A 53 4.56 -0.33 -6.15
N ALA A 54 4.72 -1.67 -6.24
CA ALA A 54 4.46 -2.57 -5.13
C ALA A 54 5.33 -2.28 -3.89
N ARG A 55 6.59 -1.89 -4.08
CA ARG A 55 7.48 -1.53 -2.97
C ARG A 55 6.94 -0.37 -2.14
N PHE A 56 6.47 0.68 -2.79
CA PHE A 56 5.85 1.82 -2.09
C PHE A 56 4.48 1.47 -1.52
N HIS A 57 3.69 0.69 -2.25
CA HIS A 57 2.39 0.21 -1.81
C HIS A 57 2.48 -0.58 -0.49
N ASP A 58 3.46 -1.48 -0.36
CA ASP A 58 3.67 -2.25 0.86
C ASP A 58 4.07 -1.34 2.05
N ILE A 59 4.86 -0.29 1.79
CA ILE A 59 5.14 0.73 2.82
C ILE A 59 3.86 1.51 3.17
N HIS A 60 2.99 1.81 2.21
CA HIS A 60 1.72 2.46 2.50
C HIS A 60 0.83 1.63 3.43
N HIS A 61 0.81 0.28 3.31
CA HIS A 61 0.13 -0.59 4.28
C HIS A 61 0.67 -0.38 5.70
N VAL A 62 2.00 -0.34 5.86
CA VAL A 62 2.65 -0.10 7.16
C VAL A 62 2.29 1.28 7.72
N LEU A 63 2.35 2.32 6.89
CA LEU A 63 2.07 3.70 7.32
C LEU A 63 0.60 3.91 7.66
N THR A 64 -0.31 3.42 6.83
CA THR A 64 -1.75 3.64 7.00
C THR A 64 -2.40 2.69 8.00
N GLY A 65 -1.80 1.52 8.21
CA GLY A 65 -2.36 0.44 9.00
C GLY A 65 -3.49 -0.33 8.31
N TYR A 66 -3.73 -0.12 7.01
CA TYR A 66 -4.69 -0.95 6.27
C TYR A 66 -4.11 -2.36 6.10
N PRO A 67 -4.85 -3.43 6.42
CA PRO A 67 -4.34 -4.79 6.30
C PRO A 67 -4.22 -5.22 4.83
N ALA A 68 -3.24 -6.09 4.52
CA ALA A 68 -3.09 -6.66 3.17
C ALA A 68 -4.08 -7.81 2.93
N ASN A 69 -5.36 -7.51 3.01
CA ASN A 69 -6.49 -8.38 2.67
C ASN A 69 -7.46 -7.62 1.75
N TRP A 70 -8.47 -8.29 1.19
CA TRP A 70 -9.39 -7.71 0.22
C TRP A 70 -9.98 -6.34 0.62
N LYS A 71 -10.39 -6.21 1.88
CA LYS A 71 -10.93 -4.96 2.40
C LYS A 71 -9.83 -3.90 2.49
N GLY A 72 -8.69 -4.25 3.06
CA GLY A 72 -7.58 -3.31 3.21
C GLY A 72 -6.96 -2.88 1.88
N GLU A 73 -6.92 -3.78 0.87
CA GLU A 73 -6.53 -3.43 -0.50
C GLU A 73 -7.48 -2.39 -1.12
N ALA A 74 -8.77 -2.50 -0.86
CA ALA A 74 -9.74 -1.51 -1.30
C ALA A 74 -9.58 -0.17 -0.57
N GLU A 75 -9.32 -0.20 0.74
CA GLU A 75 -9.07 0.98 1.56
C GLU A 75 -7.78 1.69 1.10
N ILE A 76 -6.68 0.95 0.93
CA ILE A 76 -5.42 1.55 0.51
C ILE A 76 -5.49 2.07 -0.93
N GLY A 77 -6.16 1.34 -1.82
CA GLY A 77 -6.40 1.79 -3.20
C GLY A 77 -7.13 3.13 -3.24
N ALA A 78 -8.18 3.28 -2.44
CA ALA A 78 -8.91 4.54 -2.33
C ALA A 78 -8.04 5.67 -1.73
N TRP A 79 -7.23 5.37 -0.72
CA TRP A 79 -6.31 6.33 -0.11
C TRP A 79 -5.21 6.76 -1.08
N GLU A 80 -4.60 5.83 -1.81
CA GLU A 80 -3.56 6.13 -2.82
C GLU A 80 -4.11 6.96 -3.99
N ILE A 81 -5.31 6.66 -4.47
CA ILE A 81 -5.98 7.48 -5.49
C ILE A 81 -6.23 8.90 -4.96
N ALA A 82 -6.72 9.03 -3.74
CA ALA A 82 -7.03 10.32 -3.13
C ALA A 82 -5.79 11.20 -2.89
N THR A 83 -4.63 10.58 -2.63
CA THR A 83 -3.34 11.25 -2.48
C THR A 83 -2.59 11.42 -3.81
N GLY A 84 -3.00 10.69 -4.87
CA GLY A 84 -2.50 10.80 -6.23
C GLY A 84 -1.38 9.82 -6.57
N CYS A 85 -1.59 8.99 -7.59
CA CYS A 85 -0.61 8.00 -8.07
C CYS A 85 0.38 8.57 -9.10
N ARG A 86 0.40 9.89 -9.33
CA ARG A 86 1.30 10.58 -10.27
C ARG A 86 1.36 9.90 -11.67
N THR A 87 2.57 9.66 -12.14
CA THR A 87 2.87 9.03 -13.43
C THR A 87 2.79 7.50 -13.42
N HIS A 88 2.45 6.90 -12.27
CA HIS A 88 2.39 5.45 -12.10
C HIS A 88 1.05 4.87 -12.62
N ALA A 89 0.93 4.70 -13.94
CA ALA A 89 -0.29 4.16 -14.57
C ALA A 89 -0.73 2.80 -13.97
N VAL A 90 0.24 1.95 -13.61
CA VAL A 90 -0.03 0.66 -12.96
C VAL A 90 -0.70 0.86 -11.58
N ALA A 91 -0.24 1.84 -10.80
CA ALA A 91 -0.87 2.15 -9.50
C ALA A 91 -2.31 2.65 -9.71
N TRP A 92 -2.56 3.55 -10.66
CA TRP A 92 -3.90 3.99 -11.01
C TRP A 92 -4.84 2.84 -11.36
N PHE A 93 -4.37 1.93 -12.21
CA PHE A 93 -5.19 0.79 -12.67
C PHE A 93 -5.51 -0.19 -11.54
N LEU A 94 -4.50 -0.63 -10.77
CA LEU A 94 -4.69 -1.60 -9.69
C LEU A 94 -5.54 -1.01 -8.55
N ASN A 95 -5.27 0.21 -8.14
CA ASN A 95 -6.00 0.88 -7.07
C ASN A 95 -7.45 1.19 -7.47
N ALA A 96 -7.69 1.61 -8.71
CA ALA A 96 -9.05 1.81 -9.20
C ALA A 96 -9.86 0.50 -9.20
N GLY A 97 -9.25 -0.61 -9.63
CA GLY A 97 -9.88 -1.93 -9.57
C GLY A 97 -10.21 -2.35 -8.14
N ALA A 98 -9.27 -2.22 -7.22
CA ALA A 98 -9.47 -2.55 -5.80
C ALA A 98 -10.54 -1.66 -5.15
N ALA A 99 -10.50 -0.34 -5.39
CA ALA A 99 -11.48 0.61 -4.86
C ALA A 99 -12.89 0.35 -5.42
N LEU A 100 -13.04 0.02 -6.71
CA LEU A 100 -14.34 -0.31 -7.31
C LEU A 100 -14.96 -1.56 -6.69
N VAL A 101 -14.18 -2.63 -6.51
CA VAL A 101 -14.64 -3.83 -5.78
C VAL A 101 -15.01 -3.48 -4.36
N GLY A 102 -14.20 -2.65 -3.70
CA GLY A 102 -14.44 -2.19 -2.33
C GLY A 102 -15.72 -1.35 -2.19
N LEU A 103 -16.04 -0.50 -3.16
CA LEU A 103 -17.27 0.29 -3.18
C LEU A 103 -18.53 -0.58 -3.21
N LEU A 104 -18.44 -1.76 -3.84
CA LEU A 104 -19.55 -2.73 -3.87
C LEU A 104 -19.67 -3.50 -2.53
N LEU A 105 -18.56 -3.85 -1.91
CA LEU A 105 -18.53 -4.74 -0.74
C LEU A 105 -18.44 -3.99 0.59
N TRP A 106 -17.69 -2.88 0.65
CA TRP A 106 -17.39 -2.09 1.86
C TRP A 106 -17.41 -0.58 1.58
N PRO A 107 -18.52 -0.01 1.08
CA PRO A 107 -18.56 1.39 0.61
C PRO A 107 -18.16 2.41 1.68
N GLN A 108 -18.54 2.18 2.92
CA GLN A 108 -18.17 3.05 4.04
C GLN A 108 -16.65 3.07 4.28
N ALA A 109 -15.99 1.90 4.25
CA ALA A 109 -14.56 1.80 4.48
C ALA A 109 -13.76 2.50 3.37
N VAL A 110 -14.16 2.29 2.11
CA VAL A 110 -13.57 2.96 0.95
C VAL A 110 -13.73 4.47 1.03
N TRP A 111 -14.92 4.94 1.40
CA TRP A 111 -15.18 6.37 1.56
C TRP A 111 -14.35 7.00 2.67
N GLN A 112 -14.23 6.34 3.83
CA GLN A 112 -13.39 6.81 4.94
C GLN A 112 -11.91 6.85 4.54
N ALA A 113 -11.43 5.83 3.83
CA ALA A 113 -10.06 5.80 3.33
C ALA A 113 -9.79 6.92 2.30
N TRP A 114 -10.74 7.16 1.38
CA TRP A 114 -10.67 8.31 0.47
C TRP A 114 -10.59 9.63 1.22
N GLN A 115 -11.46 9.86 2.22
CA GLN A 115 -11.44 11.08 3.03
C GLN A 115 -10.11 11.24 3.79
N ARG A 116 -9.57 10.15 4.33
CA ARG A 116 -8.25 10.15 4.99
C ARG A 116 -7.14 10.53 4.00
N GLY A 117 -7.17 9.98 2.78
CA GLY A 117 -6.25 10.34 1.71
C GLY A 117 -6.34 11.83 1.36
N ARG A 118 -7.55 12.38 1.23
CA ARG A 118 -7.75 13.83 0.97
C ARG A 118 -7.22 14.75 2.08
N ARG A 119 -7.02 14.24 3.28
CA ARG A 119 -6.44 14.97 4.43
C ARG A 119 -4.95 14.70 4.60
N THR A 120 -4.40 13.71 3.92
CA THR A 120 -2.98 13.38 3.90
C THR A 120 -2.27 14.33 2.92
N LYS A 121 -1.12 14.86 3.30
CA LYS A 121 -0.41 15.87 2.51
C LYS A 121 0.13 15.29 1.18
N THR A 122 0.66 14.07 1.21
CA THR A 122 1.26 13.39 0.06
C THR A 122 1.35 11.88 0.32
N ASN A 123 1.78 11.11 -0.67
CA ASN A 123 2.17 9.71 -0.53
C ASN A 123 3.56 9.46 -1.10
N LEU A 124 4.03 8.20 -1.07
CA LEU A 124 5.39 7.85 -1.46
C LEU A 124 5.62 7.78 -2.98
N TYR A 125 4.57 7.90 -3.79
CA TYR A 125 4.71 8.04 -5.25
C TYR A 125 5.21 9.43 -5.67
N HIS A 126 5.34 10.36 -4.70
CA HIS A 126 5.75 11.74 -4.90
C HIS A 126 7.13 11.97 -4.29
N ASP A 127 8.14 12.11 -5.13
CA ASP A 127 9.48 12.62 -4.77
C ASP A 127 10.19 11.92 -3.60
N PHE A 128 9.89 10.64 -3.35
CA PHE A 128 10.59 9.82 -2.37
C PHE A 128 11.48 8.80 -3.07
N ASP A 129 12.73 8.70 -2.61
CA ASP A 129 13.63 7.63 -2.98
C ASP A 129 13.41 6.43 -2.05
N TYR A 130 13.17 5.25 -2.64
CA TYR A 130 12.82 4.04 -1.90
C TYR A 130 13.88 3.65 -0.87
N ASP A 131 15.16 3.63 -1.28
CA ASP A 131 16.23 3.14 -0.41
C ASP A 131 16.49 4.11 0.76
N SER A 132 16.33 5.40 0.52
CA SER A 132 16.53 6.43 1.55
C SER A 132 15.48 6.42 2.67
N ILE A 133 14.26 5.96 2.39
CA ILE A 133 13.18 5.94 3.38
C ILE A 133 13.16 4.67 4.25
N LEU A 134 13.83 3.59 3.84
CA LEU A 134 13.80 2.32 4.57
C LEU A 134 14.38 2.40 5.98
N SER A 135 15.39 3.24 6.19
CA SER A 135 16.04 3.47 7.49
C SER A 135 15.30 4.46 8.39
N LEU A 136 14.31 5.18 7.87
CA LEU A 136 13.54 6.13 8.66
C LEU A 136 12.63 5.39 9.65
N LYS A 137 12.31 6.02 10.79
CA LYS A 137 11.24 5.55 11.66
C LYS A 137 9.88 5.69 10.99
N ILE A 138 8.96 4.78 11.29
CA ILE A 138 7.58 4.82 10.81
C ILE A 138 6.93 6.16 11.20
N SER A 139 7.10 6.62 12.46
CA SER A 139 6.61 7.91 12.94
C SER A 139 7.11 9.09 12.10
N ASP A 140 8.42 9.09 11.76
CA ASP A 140 9.02 10.19 10.99
C ASP A 140 8.48 10.24 9.57
N LEU A 141 8.31 9.08 8.94
CA LEU A 141 7.78 9.01 7.58
C LEU A 141 6.28 9.37 7.55
N ARG A 142 5.49 8.95 8.57
CA ARG A 142 4.09 9.37 8.73
C ARG A 142 3.97 10.90 8.84
N ASN A 143 4.83 11.51 9.65
CA ASN A 143 4.87 12.97 9.79
C ASN A 143 5.22 13.66 8.46
N LYS A 144 6.21 13.13 7.72
CA LYS A 144 6.61 13.68 6.41
C LYS A 144 5.47 13.70 5.39
N ILE A 145 4.67 12.64 5.34
CA ILE A 145 3.52 12.56 4.42
C ILE A 145 2.26 13.21 4.98
N GLY A 146 2.30 13.73 6.21
CA GLY A 146 1.16 14.37 6.86
C GLY A 146 0.04 13.38 7.24
N LEU A 147 0.42 12.14 7.59
CA LEU A 147 -0.51 11.13 8.09
C LEU A 147 -0.48 11.15 9.62
N PRO A 148 -1.60 11.44 10.29
CA PRO A 148 -1.63 11.48 11.75
C PRO A 148 -1.33 10.09 12.35
N SER A 149 -0.73 10.10 13.54
CA SER A 149 -0.55 8.90 14.38
C SER A 149 -1.91 8.24 14.62
N VAL A 150 -1.93 6.91 14.64
CA VAL A 150 -3.15 6.11 14.83
C VAL A 150 -3.36 5.85 16.31
#